data_ceedcd340dcdde465d74240f49085c2d
#
_entry.id   ceedcd340dcdde465d74240f49085c2d
#
_cell.length_a   1.000
_cell.length_b   1.000
_cell.length_c   1.000
_cell.angle_alpha   90.00
_cell.angle_beta   90.00
_cell.angle_gamma   90.00
#
_symmetry.space_group_name_H-M   'P 1'
#
loop_
_entity.id
_entity.type
_entity.pdbx_description
1 polymer ?
#
loop_
_entity_poly.entity_id
_entity_poly.type
_entity_poly.pdbx_seq_one_letter_code
_entity_poly.pdbx_strand_id
1 'polypeptide(L)'
;MTDPQRPPDHDLVAGRNVPPEDVDEASEPDRSLWRDRSFLAVWSASTVSIFGSLITRTALPFAAILILDAGPLEISALRSAELIAGLIVGLFAGAWVDRLRRRPILIWADLGRAVLLGSIPIAFVFNVLGLPQLLFVAFAAAVLSTFFDVADNAYLPTVVPRRKLVAANSALTATGSVAEFSAFGIGGFLIQRFTAPIAIAIDAVTFLVSALLLGTIRKKEPPPTPHADREPVLQEIREGIRIVFRSPLLRALALSHGGTHILWGIFGTSYLLFAIEELHLDAAAIGVIAAIGGIGSLAGSALAPIMVRRFGIGPSILLGILGFTIGNALIPLAPATGVVMGVALGAVFLIGQQLFGDSMATVYEVTEVSLVQASVGDRVLGRVNASIVTFTTLLTLFGAIAGGIIAENFGLRAAFWVGLLGAALALLVVWFSPVRHVRDAPLVPNIGMPGDTMPITE
;
A
#
# COMPACT_ATOMS: atom_id res chain seq x y z
N MET A 1 -43.18 -67.64 -6.55
CA MET A 1 -41.80 -68.06 -6.83
C MET A 1 -41.04 -66.85 -7.30
N THR A 2 -40.34 -66.24 -6.42
CA THR A 2 -39.58 -64.99 -6.53
C THR A 2 -38.15 -65.38 -6.92
N ASP A 3 -37.63 -64.79 -7.98
CA ASP A 3 -36.24 -64.91 -8.34
C ASP A 3 -35.49 -63.65 -7.82
N PRO A 4 -34.59 -63.78 -6.88
CA PRO A 4 -33.75 -62.68 -6.39
C PRO A 4 -32.34 -62.88 -6.91
N GLN A 5 -31.85 -62.04 -7.79
CA GLN A 5 -30.43 -61.69 -7.94
C GLN A 5 -30.13 -60.97 -9.25
N ARG A 6 -30.21 -59.66 -9.25
CA ARG A 6 -29.48 -58.77 -10.15
C ARG A 6 -28.59 -57.86 -9.30
N PRO A 7 -27.29 -57.88 -9.46
CA PRO A 7 -26.44 -56.90 -8.77
C PRO A 7 -26.63 -55.52 -9.38
N PRO A 8 -26.43 -54.41 -8.61
CA PRO A 8 -26.57 -53.05 -9.10
C PRO A 8 -25.45 -52.75 -10.13
N ASP A 9 -25.85 -52.13 -11.22
CA ASP A 9 -24.97 -51.58 -12.25
C ASP A 9 -23.98 -50.55 -11.67
N HIS A 10 -22.72 -50.97 -11.63
CA HIS A 10 -21.56 -50.11 -11.22
C HIS A 10 -20.91 -49.37 -12.39
N ASP A 11 -21.67 -48.97 -13.42
CA ASP A 11 -21.11 -48.34 -14.63
C ASP A 11 -21.68 -46.99 -14.96
N LEU A 12 -21.80 -46.05 -13.99
CA LEU A 12 -22.13 -44.63 -14.25
C LEU A 12 -21.24 -43.62 -13.49
N VAL A 13 -19.92 -43.90 -13.41
CA VAL A 13 -18.93 -42.88 -12.99
C VAL A 13 -17.74 -42.88 -13.93
N ALA A 14 -18.01 -42.75 -15.21
CA ALA A 14 -16.97 -42.48 -16.19
C ALA A 14 -17.42 -41.30 -17.06
N GLY A 15 -16.91 -40.12 -16.78
CA GLY A 15 -17.14 -38.94 -17.63
C GLY A 15 -17.15 -37.60 -16.93
N ARG A 16 -16.34 -37.37 -15.90
CA ARG A 16 -15.90 -36.02 -15.66
C ARG A 16 -14.87 -35.68 -16.73
N ASN A 17 -15.28 -34.94 -17.74
CA ASN A 17 -14.37 -34.23 -18.63
C ASN A 17 -13.54 -33.28 -17.77
N VAL A 18 -12.38 -33.73 -17.33
CA VAL A 18 -11.31 -32.87 -16.82
C VAL A 18 -10.85 -32.05 -18.00
N PRO A 19 -10.88 -30.71 -17.94
CA PRO A 19 -10.38 -29.91 -19.06
C PRO A 19 -8.94 -30.30 -19.37
N PRO A 20 -8.53 -30.36 -20.64
CA PRO A 20 -7.20 -30.84 -21.06
C PRO A 20 -6.04 -30.00 -20.49
N GLU A 21 -6.27 -28.83 -19.93
CA GLU A 21 -5.27 -27.97 -19.26
C GLU A 21 -4.78 -28.54 -17.91
N ASP A 22 -5.58 -29.35 -17.21
CA ASP A 22 -5.18 -29.92 -15.91
C ASP A 22 -4.28 -31.16 -16.04
N VAL A 23 -4.20 -31.76 -17.21
CA VAL A 23 -3.44 -33.02 -17.46
C VAL A 23 -1.95 -32.70 -17.72
N ASP A 24 -1.63 -31.55 -18.31
CA ASP A 24 -0.25 -31.15 -18.60
C ASP A 24 0.48 -30.62 -17.34
N GLU A 25 -0.24 -30.06 -16.36
CA GLU A 25 0.36 -29.58 -15.09
C GLU A 25 0.81 -30.76 -14.18
N ALA A 26 0.20 -31.95 -14.31
CA ALA A 26 0.52 -33.09 -13.47
C ALA A 26 1.82 -33.81 -13.88
N SER A 27 2.35 -33.52 -15.05
CA SER A 27 3.53 -34.21 -15.61
C SER A 27 4.85 -33.45 -15.47
N GLU A 28 4.85 -32.19 -15.06
CA GLU A 28 6.09 -31.48 -14.81
C GLU A 28 6.74 -31.92 -13.48
N PRO A 29 8.07 -32.25 -13.50
CA PRO A 29 8.78 -32.58 -12.28
C PRO A 29 8.70 -31.41 -11.26
N ASP A 30 8.49 -31.75 -9.99
CA ASP A 30 8.41 -30.78 -8.89
C ASP A 30 9.75 -30.08 -8.66
N ARG A 31 10.15 -29.22 -9.60
CA ARG A 31 11.35 -28.39 -9.47
C ARG A 31 11.09 -27.32 -8.43
N SER A 32 12.04 -27.10 -7.53
CA SER A 32 12.01 -25.97 -6.59
C SER A 32 11.72 -24.67 -7.35
N LEU A 33 10.84 -23.83 -6.78
CA LEU A 33 10.49 -22.50 -7.31
C LEU A 33 11.76 -21.67 -7.64
N TRP A 34 12.79 -21.77 -6.82
CA TRP A 34 14.09 -21.10 -6.95
C TRP A 34 14.99 -21.64 -8.07
N ARG A 35 14.54 -22.66 -8.83
CA ARG A 35 15.22 -23.17 -10.03
C ARG A 35 14.47 -22.81 -11.31
N ASP A 36 13.30 -22.19 -11.19
CA ASP A 36 12.55 -21.70 -12.35
C ASP A 36 13.11 -20.34 -12.78
N ARG A 37 13.71 -20.30 -13.97
CA ARG A 37 14.31 -19.07 -14.52
C ARG A 37 13.29 -17.97 -14.74
N SER A 38 12.05 -18.31 -15.07
CA SER A 38 11.00 -17.33 -15.32
C SER A 38 10.53 -16.70 -14.00
N PHE A 39 10.36 -17.51 -12.95
CA PHE A 39 10.07 -16.99 -11.62
C PHE A 39 11.20 -16.12 -11.08
N LEU A 40 12.46 -16.60 -11.19
CA LEU A 40 13.62 -15.81 -10.74
C LEU A 40 13.72 -14.45 -11.44
N ALA A 41 13.41 -14.42 -12.76
CA ALA A 41 13.44 -13.17 -13.51
C ALA A 41 12.34 -12.20 -13.02
N VAL A 42 11.10 -12.67 -12.79
CA VAL A 42 10.01 -11.86 -12.21
C VAL A 42 10.38 -11.40 -10.80
N TRP A 43 10.75 -12.33 -9.92
CA TRP A 43 11.09 -12.05 -8.53
C TRP A 43 12.25 -11.03 -8.42
N SER A 44 13.32 -11.21 -9.21
CA SER A 44 14.46 -10.29 -9.22
C SER A 44 14.08 -8.93 -9.79
N ALA A 45 13.27 -8.88 -10.86
CA ALA A 45 12.78 -7.65 -11.44
C ALA A 45 11.93 -6.85 -10.44
N SER A 46 10.93 -7.50 -9.83
CA SER A 46 10.07 -6.90 -8.80
C SER A 46 10.89 -6.46 -7.58
N THR A 47 11.85 -7.27 -7.13
CA THR A 47 12.74 -6.93 -6.01
C THR A 47 13.50 -5.64 -6.29
N VAL A 48 14.22 -5.58 -7.43
CA VAL A 48 15.04 -4.43 -7.79
C VAL A 48 14.17 -3.18 -7.98
N SER A 49 13.01 -3.33 -8.62
CA SER A 49 12.04 -2.25 -8.84
C SER A 49 11.45 -1.71 -7.53
N ILE A 50 11.08 -2.58 -6.57
CA ILE A 50 10.54 -2.16 -5.26
C ILE A 50 11.58 -1.37 -4.47
N PHE A 51 12.81 -1.89 -4.37
CA PHE A 51 13.89 -1.18 -3.66
C PHE A 51 14.15 0.21 -4.25
N GLY A 52 14.24 0.31 -5.58
CA GLY A 52 14.44 1.57 -6.26
C GLY A 52 13.29 2.54 -6.02
N SER A 53 12.04 2.11 -6.22
CA SER A 53 10.84 2.93 -6.00
C SER A 53 10.76 3.52 -4.59
N LEU A 54 11.14 2.73 -3.57
CA LEU A 54 11.15 3.20 -2.18
C LEU A 54 12.26 4.23 -1.93
N ILE A 55 13.42 4.08 -2.60
CA ILE A 55 14.49 5.09 -2.57
C ILE A 55 13.99 6.40 -3.20
N THR A 56 13.37 6.35 -4.38
CA THR A 56 12.84 7.55 -5.04
C THR A 56 11.71 8.19 -4.26
N ARG A 57 10.82 7.41 -3.64
CA ARG A 57 9.74 7.92 -2.77
C ARG A 57 10.29 8.79 -1.62
N THR A 58 11.51 8.49 -1.17
CA THR A 58 12.24 9.30 -0.19
C THR A 58 13.00 10.44 -0.87
N ALA A 59 13.73 10.14 -1.95
CA ALA A 59 14.65 11.08 -2.58
C ALA A 59 13.95 12.25 -3.31
N LEU A 60 12.74 12.05 -3.83
CA LEU A 60 12.04 13.07 -4.59
C LEU A 60 11.62 14.27 -3.72
N PRO A 61 10.99 14.09 -2.53
CA PRO A 61 10.77 15.19 -1.60
C PRO A 61 12.07 15.83 -1.10
N PHE A 62 13.13 15.05 -0.84
CA PHE A 62 14.42 15.60 -0.47
C PHE A 62 15.02 16.47 -1.59
N ALA A 63 14.89 16.07 -2.85
CA ALA A 63 15.33 16.90 -3.97
C ALA A 63 14.56 18.23 -4.05
N ALA A 64 13.25 18.19 -3.82
CA ALA A 64 12.44 19.40 -3.77
C ALA A 64 12.86 20.34 -2.63
N ILE A 65 13.04 19.82 -1.41
CA ILE A 65 13.36 20.62 -0.22
C ILE A 65 14.81 21.14 -0.28
N LEU A 66 15.79 20.26 -0.52
CA LEU A 66 17.20 20.61 -0.36
C LEU A 66 17.82 21.32 -1.59
N ILE A 67 17.20 21.20 -2.78
CA ILE A 67 17.74 21.78 -4.03
C ILE A 67 16.90 22.93 -4.53
N LEU A 68 15.58 22.84 -4.36
CA LEU A 68 14.66 23.85 -4.88
C LEU A 68 14.05 24.73 -3.78
N ASP A 69 14.48 24.54 -2.52
CA ASP A 69 13.94 25.24 -1.34
C ASP A 69 12.39 25.17 -1.27
N ALA A 70 11.84 23.99 -1.62
CA ALA A 70 10.41 23.78 -1.69
C ALA A 70 9.77 23.81 -0.29
N GLY A 71 8.76 24.65 -0.11
CA GLY A 71 7.99 24.78 1.11
C GLY A 71 6.82 23.77 1.22
N PRO A 72 5.97 23.96 2.22
CA PRO A 72 4.85 23.05 2.50
C PRO A 72 3.86 22.90 1.36
N LEU A 73 3.55 23.98 0.61
CA LEU A 73 2.62 23.93 -0.51
C LEU A 73 3.18 23.14 -1.68
N GLU A 74 4.47 23.28 -2.00
CA GLU A 74 5.14 22.56 -3.08
C GLU A 74 5.23 21.07 -2.77
N ILE A 75 5.56 20.70 -1.53
CA ILE A 75 5.59 19.29 -1.10
C ILE A 75 4.18 18.69 -1.10
N SER A 76 3.18 19.47 -0.67
CA SER A 76 1.78 19.08 -0.78
C SER A 76 1.35 18.84 -2.23
N ALA A 77 1.75 19.72 -3.15
CA ALA A 77 1.47 19.54 -4.58
C ALA A 77 2.15 18.29 -5.14
N LEU A 78 3.41 18.02 -4.76
CA LEU A 78 4.15 16.83 -5.16
C LEU A 78 3.42 15.55 -4.71
N ARG A 79 3.05 15.49 -3.43
CA ARG A 79 2.31 14.35 -2.87
C ARG A 79 0.92 14.20 -3.49
N SER A 80 0.22 15.31 -3.73
CA SER A 80 -1.09 15.31 -4.35
C SER A 80 -1.04 14.81 -5.79
N ALA A 81 0.02 15.17 -6.55
CA ALA A 81 0.22 14.68 -7.92
C ALA A 81 0.32 13.14 -7.96
N GLU A 82 1.06 12.52 -7.03
CA GLU A 82 1.16 11.06 -6.91
C GLU A 82 -0.19 10.42 -6.58
N LEU A 83 -0.90 10.96 -5.58
CA LEU A 83 -2.19 10.42 -5.13
C LEU A 83 -3.28 10.55 -6.20
N ILE A 84 -3.34 11.68 -6.91
CA ILE A 84 -4.28 11.91 -8.01
C ILE A 84 -4.01 10.93 -9.16
N ALA A 85 -2.74 10.72 -9.51
CA ALA A 85 -2.35 9.76 -10.54
C ALA A 85 -2.85 8.34 -10.18
N GLY A 86 -2.55 7.88 -8.96
CA GLY A 86 -2.99 6.57 -8.46
C GLY A 86 -4.51 6.44 -8.44
N LEU A 87 -5.23 7.47 -8.00
CA LEU A 87 -6.68 7.47 -7.94
C LEU A 87 -7.32 7.39 -9.33
N ILE A 88 -6.90 8.26 -10.27
CA ILE A 88 -7.46 8.29 -11.62
C ILE A 88 -7.14 7.00 -12.36
N VAL A 89 -5.87 6.59 -12.36
CA VAL A 89 -5.41 5.45 -13.14
C VAL A 89 -5.89 4.14 -12.53
N GLY A 90 -5.88 4.02 -11.19
CA GLY A 90 -6.34 2.81 -10.49
C GLY A 90 -7.75 2.39 -10.86
N LEU A 91 -8.65 3.35 -11.16
CA LEU A 91 -10.02 3.07 -11.60
C LEU A 91 -10.10 2.40 -12.98
N PHE A 92 -9.14 2.67 -13.87
CA PHE A 92 -9.19 2.20 -15.27
C PHE A 92 -8.11 1.17 -15.58
N ALA A 93 -7.01 1.14 -14.81
CA ALA A 93 -5.85 0.30 -15.09
C ALA A 93 -6.21 -1.18 -15.19
N GLY A 94 -7.06 -1.69 -14.28
CA GLY A 94 -7.51 -3.08 -14.31
C GLY A 94 -8.19 -3.47 -15.62
N ALA A 95 -9.13 -2.64 -16.08
CA ALA A 95 -9.86 -2.88 -17.33
C ALA A 95 -8.96 -2.82 -18.59
N TRP A 96 -7.89 -2.01 -18.54
CA TRP A 96 -6.94 -1.89 -19.66
C TRP A 96 -5.93 -3.04 -19.64
N VAL A 97 -5.38 -3.37 -18.47
CA VAL A 97 -4.41 -4.47 -18.30
C VAL A 97 -5.02 -5.82 -18.70
N ASP A 98 -6.29 -6.05 -18.39
CA ASP A 98 -7.00 -7.29 -18.76
C ASP A 98 -7.15 -7.47 -20.29
N ARG A 99 -7.12 -6.38 -21.06
CA ARG A 99 -7.23 -6.39 -22.53
C ARG A 99 -5.89 -6.48 -23.25
N LEU A 100 -4.80 -6.33 -22.55
CA LEU A 100 -3.46 -6.27 -23.12
C LEU A 100 -2.58 -7.40 -22.56
N ARG A 101 -1.50 -7.71 -23.25
CA ARG A 101 -0.47 -8.59 -22.72
C ARG A 101 0.27 -7.88 -21.59
N ARG A 102 0.41 -8.55 -20.46
CA ARG A 102 0.93 -7.96 -19.21
C ARG A 102 2.43 -7.69 -19.27
N ARG A 103 3.21 -8.61 -19.84
CA ARG A 103 4.67 -8.47 -19.96
C ARG A 103 5.10 -7.19 -20.70
N PRO A 104 4.56 -6.82 -21.87
CA PRO A 104 4.89 -5.55 -22.50
C PRO A 104 4.56 -4.33 -21.62
N ILE A 105 3.42 -4.35 -20.88
CA ILE A 105 3.05 -3.27 -19.95
C ILE A 105 4.13 -3.09 -18.89
N LEU A 106 4.57 -4.18 -18.25
CA LEU A 106 5.63 -4.15 -17.24
C LEU A 106 6.92 -3.53 -17.79
N ILE A 107 7.37 -3.98 -18.98
CA ILE A 107 8.60 -3.47 -19.60
C ILE A 107 8.48 -1.98 -19.96
N TRP A 108 7.37 -1.57 -20.57
CA TRP A 108 7.19 -0.17 -20.96
C TRP A 108 6.99 0.76 -19.76
N ALA A 109 6.34 0.28 -18.69
CA ALA A 109 6.22 1.01 -17.44
C ALA A 109 7.59 1.26 -16.81
N ASP A 110 8.45 0.23 -16.74
CA ASP A 110 9.80 0.36 -16.22
C ASP A 110 10.68 1.29 -17.07
N LEU A 111 10.66 1.13 -18.40
CA LEU A 111 11.41 2.02 -19.31
C LEU A 111 10.93 3.48 -19.21
N GLY A 112 9.62 3.69 -19.12
CA GLY A 112 9.04 5.01 -18.93
C GLY A 112 9.48 5.65 -17.61
N ARG A 113 9.44 4.89 -16.49
CA ARG A 113 9.91 5.35 -15.19
C ARG A 113 11.42 5.65 -15.22
N ALA A 114 12.21 4.78 -15.84
CA ALA A 114 13.65 5.01 -16.00
C ALA A 114 13.96 6.33 -16.74
N VAL A 115 13.25 6.63 -17.81
CA VAL A 115 13.42 7.88 -18.58
C VAL A 115 12.96 9.09 -17.76
N LEU A 116 11.77 9.02 -17.14
CA LEU A 116 11.23 10.11 -16.34
C LEU A 116 12.14 10.45 -15.17
N LEU A 117 12.51 9.46 -14.35
CA LEU A 117 13.37 9.68 -13.19
C LEU A 117 14.80 10.01 -13.60
N GLY A 118 15.31 9.39 -14.67
CA GLY A 118 16.63 9.73 -15.23
C GLY A 118 16.73 11.16 -15.74
N SER A 119 15.61 11.80 -16.08
CA SER A 119 15.58 13.22 -16.46
C SER A 119 15.95 14.17 -15.33
N ILE A 120 15.70 13.78 -14.06
CA ILE A 120 15.96 14.62 -12.87
C ILE A 120 17.47 14.84 -12.66
N PRO A 121 18.32 13.80 -12.54
CA PRO A 121 19.75 14.00 -12.41
C PRO A 121 20.38 14.70 -13.61
N ILE A 122 19.87 14.46 -14.82
CA ILE A 122 20.31 15.17 -16.02
C ILE A 122 20.02 16.67 -15.88
N ALA A 123 18.77 17.04 -15.57
CA ALA A 123 18.39 18.43 -15.37
C ALA A 123 19.17 19.11 -14.23
N PHE A 124 19.47 18.35 -13.16
CA PHE A 124 20.29 18.83 -12.05
C PHE A 124 21.72 19.18 -12.50
N VAL A 125 22.36 18.32 -13.28
CA VAL A 125 23.73 18.58 -13.82
C VAL A 125 23.77 19.82 -14.70
N PHE A 126 22.71 20.07 -15.48
CA PHE A 126 22.59 21.25 -16.32
C PHE A 126 22.06 22.49 -15.59
N ASN A 127 21.80 22.42 -14.28
CA ASN A 127 21.20 23.50 -13.47
C ASN A 127 19.85 24.01 -14.01
N VAL A 128 19.06 23.14 -14.63
CA VAL A 128 17.71 23.46 -15.16
C VAL A 128 16.60 22.72 -14.44
N LEU A 129 16.93 22.00 -13.34
CA LEU A 129 15.95 21.32 -12.53
C LEU A 129 14.98 22.33 -11.91
N GLY A 130 13.70 22.09 -12.03
CA GLY A 130 12.66 22.96 -11.48
C GLY A 130 11.45 22.17 -10.94
N LEU A 131 10.66 22.80 -10.08
CA LEU A 131 9.48 22.21 -9.47
C LEU A 131 8.46 21.66 -10.49
N PRO A 132 8.15 22.35 -11.62
CA PRO A 132 7.23 21.81 -12.62
C PRO A 132 7.68 20.47 -13.19
N GLN A 133 9.00 20.26 -13.37
CA GLN A 133 9.55 18.98 -13.81
C GLN A 133 9.33 17.91 -12.74
N LEU A 134 9.61 18.20 -11.45
CA LEU A 134 9.39 17.24 -10.37
C LEU A 134 7.92 16.84 -10.25
N LEU A 135 7.00 17.80 -10.35
CA LEU A 135 5.55 17.54 -10.34
C LEU A 135 5.11 16.65 -11.50
N PHE A 136 5.60 16.96 -12.72
CA PHE A 136 5.29 16.14 -13.88
C PHE A 136 5.85 14.72 -13.75
N VAL A 137 7.11 14.59 -13.33
CA VAL A 137 7.75 13.28 -13.13
C VAL A 137 7.04 12.48 -12.05
N ALA A 138 6.70 13.10 -10.90
CA ALA A 138 5.96 12.45 -9.82
C ALA A 138 4.61 11.91 -10.32
N PHE A 139 3.83 12.73 -11.03
CA PHE A 139 2.56 12.33 -11.61
C PHE A 139 2.72 11.20 -12.62
N ALA A 140 3.59 11.38 -13.62
CA ALA A 140 3.76 10.43 -14.70
C ALA A 140 4.37 9.10 -14.23
N ALA A 141 5.33 9.14 -13.30
CA ALA A 141 5.89 7.95 -12.69
C ALA A 141 4.84 7.18 -11.85
N ALA A 142 3.98 7.87 -11.11
CA ALA A 142 2.89 7.26 -10.35
C ALA A 142 1.84 6.59 -11.28
N VAL A 143 1.53 7.22 -12.43
CA VAL A 143 0.70 6.60 -13.49
C VAL A 143 1.30 5.28 -13.94
N LEU A 144 2.59 5.28 -14.31
CA LEU A 144 3.29 4.08 -14.79
C LEU A 144 3.42 3.02 -13.69
N SER A 145 3.66 3.43 -12.44
CA SER A 145 3.70 2.51 -11.29
C SER A 145 2.36 1.81 -11.08
N THR A 146 1.25 2.53 -11.18
CA THR A 146 -0.09 1.92 -11.05
C THR A 146 -0.35 0.87 -12.15
N PHE A 147 0.04 1.14 -13.40
CA PHE A 147 -0.05 0.15 -14.47
C PHE A 147 0.86 -1.06 -14.22
N PHE A 148 2.07 -0.81 -13.73
CA PHE A 148 3.01 -1.87 -13.37
C PHE A 148 2.44 -2.78 -12.30
N ASP A 149 1.96 -2.22 -11.19
CA ASP A 149 1.44 -2.96 -10.02
C ASP A 149 0.25 -3.85 -10.41
N VAL A 150 -0.69 -3.32 -11.20
CA VAL A 150 -1.84 -4.09 -11.69
C VAL A 150 -1.39 -5.21 -12.64
N ALA A 151 -0.45 -4.93 -13.53
CA ALA A 151 0.07 -5.92 -14.48
C ALA A 151 0.90 -6.99 -13.77
N ASP A 152 1.73 -6.65 -12.77
CA ASP A 152 2.59 -7.58 -12.02
C ASP A 152 1.76 -8.61 -11.25
N ASN A 153 0.75 -8.13 -10.52
CA ASN A 153 -0.19 -9.01 -9.82
C ASN A 153 -0.91 -9.99 -10.77
N ALA A 154 -1.27 -9.54 -11.97
CA ALA A 154 -1.94 -10.38 -12.96
C ALA A 154 -0.97 -11.28 -13.77
N TYR A 155 0.32 -10.93 -13.81
CA TYR A 155 1.34 -11.67 -14.58
C TYR A 155 1.89 -12.88 -13.85
N LEU A 156 2.05 -12.81 -12.53
CA LEU A 156 2.61 -13.88 -11.71
C LEU A 156 1.94 -15.26 -11.95
N PRO A 157 0.58 -15.38 -12.00
CA PRO A 157 -0.08 -16.66 -12.27
C PRO A 157 0.17 -17.23 -13.68
N THR A 158 0.64 -16.41 -14.62
CA THR A 158 0.99 -16.88 -15.97
C THR A 158 2.38 -17.51 -16.03
N VAL A 159 3.24 -17.13 -15.09
CA VAL A 159 4.63 -17.58 -15.02
C VAL A 159 4.79 -18.78 -14.09
N VAL A 160 4.06 -18.76 -12.96
CA VAL A 160 4.18 -19.76 -11.89
C VAL A 160 2.98 -20.73 -11.92
N PRO A 161 3.20 -22.06 -11.82
CA PRO A 161 2.12 -23.04 -11.69
C PRO A 161 1.22 -22.75 -10.48
N ARG A 162 -0.09 -22.98 -10.59
CA ARG A 162 -1.09 -22.68 -9.53
C ARG A 162 -0.70 -23.23 -8.17
N ARG A 163 -0.18 -24.48 -8.11
CA ARG A 163 0.30 -25.14 -6.88
C ARG A 163 1.43 -24.39 -6.14
N LYS A 164 2.18 -23.53 -6.85
CA LYS A 164 3.33 -22.79 -6.29
C LYS A 164 3.03 -21.29 -6.06
N LEU A 165 1.84 -20.81 -6.41
CA LEU A 165 1.47 -19.41 -6.27
C LEU A 165 1.57 -18.90 -4.82
N VAL A 166 1.18 -19.71 -3.84
CA VAL A 166 1.29 -19.35 -2.42
C VAL A 166 2.75 -19.09 -2.05
N ALA A 167 3.67 -19.98 -2.44
CA ALA A 167 5.10 -19.81 -2.15
C ALA A 167 5.70 -18.62 -2.90
N ALA A 168 5.27 -18.38 -4.15
CA ALA A 168 5.72 -17.25 -4.96
C ALA A 168 5.26 -15.91 -4.36
N ASN A 169 3.96 -15.81 -4.00
CA ASN A 169 3.42 -14.62 -3.32
C ASN A 169 4.10 -14.39 -1.97
N SER A 170 4.33 -15.44 -1.18
CA SER A 170 5.06 -15.33 0.10
C SER A 170 6.48 -14.78 -0.09
N ALA A 171 7.20 -15.23 -1.13
CA ALA A 171 8.54 -14.72 -1.44
C ALA A 171 8.52 -13.23 -1.83
N LEU A 172 7.57 -12.81 -2.67
CA LEU A 172 7.39 -11.40 -3.07
C LEU A 172 7.01 -10.53 -1.88
N THR A 173 6.05 -10.97 -1.06
CA THR A 173 5.62 -10.24 0.14
C THR A 173 6.77 -10.10 1.15
N ALA A 174 7.52 -11.17 1.41
CA ALA A 174 8.68 -11.11 2.30
C ALA A 174 9.74 -10.13 1.79
N THR A 175 10.01 -10.16 0.46
CA THR A 175 10.94 -9.22 -0.17
C THR A 175 10.44 -7.77 -0.06
N GLY A 176 9.15 -7.53 -0.32
CA GLY A 176 8.52 -6.22 -0.17
C GLY A 176 8.66 -5.67 1.25
N SER A 177 8.40 -6.51 2.26
CA SER A 177 8.57 -6.13 3.66
C SER A 177 10.01 -5.76 4.00
N VAL A 178 11.00 -6.57 3.57
CA VAL A 178 12.42 -6.26 3.77
C VAL A 178 12.80 -4.96 3.06
N ALA A 179 12.31 -4.76 1.84
CA ALA A 179 12.56 -3.54 1.08
C ALA A 179 12.00 -2.30 1.80
N GLU A 180 10.77 -2.38 2.30
CA GLU A 180 10.10 -1.26 2.98
C GLU A 180 10.88 -0.79 4.21
N PHE A 181 11.42 -1.71 5.01
CA PHE A 181 12.21 -1.34 6.19
C PHE A 181 13.62 -0.85 5.85
N SER A 182 14.28 -1.48 4.88
CA SER A 182 15.68 -1.17 4.56
C SER A 182 15.84 0.00 3.61
N ALA A 183 14.90 0.22 2.69
CA ALA A 183 15.04 1.23 1.65
C ALA A 183 15.02 2.66 2.19
N PHE A 184 14.29 2.95 3.27
CA PHE A 184 14.33 4.26 3.92
C PHE A 184 15.72 4.57 4.50
N GLY A 185 16.33 3.60 5.20
CA GLY A 185 17.68 3.73 5.73
C GLY A 185 18.71 3.87 4.62
N ILE A 186 18.63 3.01 3.60
CA ILE A 186 19.51 3.06 2.43
C ILE A 186 19.31 4.38 1.67
N GLY A 187 18.07 4.79 1.43
CA GLY A 187 17.74 6.04 0.74
C GLY A 187 18.31 7.26 1.47
N GLY A 188 18.08 7.37 2.78
CA GLY A 188 18.64 8.44 3.61
C GLY A 188 20.16 8.48 3.58
N PHE A 189 20.84 7.31 3.69
CA PHE A 189 22.29 7.21 3.56
C PHE A 189 22.79 7.64 2.17
N LEU A 190 22.13 7.20 1.09
CA LEU A 190 22.50 7.57 -0.27
C LEU A 190 22.35 9.09 -0.50
N ILE A 191 21.25 9.68 -0.01
CA ILE A 191 21.03 11.12 -0.11
C ILE A 191 22.10 11.90 0.66
N GLN A 192 22.42 11.46 1.88
CA GLN A 192 23.44 12.10 2.71
C GLN A 192 24.83 12.01 2.09
N ARG A 193 25.16 10.87 1.47
CA ARG A 193 26.52 10.62 0.93
C ARG A 193 26.72 11.19 -0.47
N PHE A 194 25.66 11.19 -1.30
CA PHE A 194 25.77 11.50 -2.72
C PHE A 194 24.87 12.64 -3.19
N THR A 195 23.74 12.87 -2.68
CA THR A 195 22.66 13.81 -3.01
C THR A 195 21.39 13.12 -3.52
N ALA A 196 20.23 13.79 -3.39
CA ALA A 196 18.96 13.24 -3.82
C ALA A 196 18.89 12.91 -5.33
N PRO A 197 19.37 13.73 -6.28
CA PRO A 197 19.38 13.38 -7.69
C PRO A 197 20.18 12.12 -8.03
N ILE A 198 21.28 11.85 -7.32
CA ILE A 198 22.07 10.62 -7.53
C ILE A 198 21.31 9.41 -7.00
N ALA A 199 20.63 9.52 -5.86
CA ALA A 199 19.74 8.45 -5.38
C ALA A 199 18.62 8.13 -6.37
N ILE A 200 18.03 9.16 -7.00
CA ILE A 200 17.02 8.99 -8.07
C ILE A 200 17.65 8.37 -9.33
N ALA A 201 18.90 8.71 -9.68
CA ALA A 201 19.62 8.08 -10.80
C ALA A 201 19.81 6.58 -10.58
N ILE A 202 20.13 6.17 -9.35
CA ILE A 202 20.26 4.75 -8.98
C ILE A 202 18.92 4.05 -9.22
N ASP A 203 17.79 4.64 -8.81
CA ASP A 203 16.47 4.07 -9.07
C ASP A 203 16.16 3.98 -10.57
N ALA A 204 16.45 5.03 -11.34
CA ALA A 204 16.28 4.97 -12.80
C ALA A 204 17.04 3.76 -13.42
N VAL A 205 18.23 3.44 -12.91
CA VAL A 205 18.99 2.24 -13.31
C VAL A 205 18.29 0.96 -12.84
N THR A 206 17.70 0.93 -11.64
CA THR A 206 16.96 -0.25 -11.16
C THR A 206 15.78 -0.59 -12.07
N PHE A 207 15.05 0.40 -12.60
CA PHE A 207 13.99 0.19 -13.57
C PHE A 207 14.51 -0.34 -14.93
N LEU A 208 15.67 0.12 -15.38
CA LEU A 208 16.30 -0.44 -16.59
C LEU A 208 16.67 -1.91 -16.37
N VAL A 209 17.24 -2.25 -15.21
CA VAL A 209 17.58 -3.64 -14.85
C VAL A 209 16.32 -4.49 -14.79
N SER A 210 15.25 -4.01 -14.16
CA SER A 210 13.96 -4.69 -14.10
C SER A 210 13.39 -4.96 -15.50
N ALA A 211 13.35 -3.95 -16.36
CA ALA A 211 12.90 -4.09 -17.75
C ALA A 211 13.72 -5.13 -18.54
N LEU A 212 15.04 -5.14 -18.35
CA LEU A 212 15.91 -6.13 -18.96
C LEU A 212 15.63 -7.56 -18.46
N LEU A 213 15.48 -7.74 -17.14
CA LEU A 213 15.15 -9.04 -16.54
C LEU A 213 13.80 -9.56 -17.05
N LEU A 214 12.76 -8.72 -17.07
CA LEU A 214 11.46 -9.05 -17.65
C LEU A 214 11.56 -9.38 -19.15
N GLY A 215 12.47 -8.71 -19.87
CA GLY A 215 12.82 -8.97 -21.24
C GLY A 215 13.41 -10.38 -21.50
N THR A 216 14.03 -11.01 -20.51
CA THR A 216 14.61 -12.37 -20.64
C THR A 216 13.58 -13.49 -20.58
N ILE A 217 12.36 -13.22 -20.10
CA ILE A 217 11.32 -14.23 -19.92
C ILE A 217 10.81 -14.67 -21.29
N ARG A 218 10.98 -15.96 -21.60
CA ARG A 218 10.57 -16.54 -22.89
C ARG A 218 9.21 -17.22 -22.87
N LYS A 219 8.61 -17.39 -21.68
CA LYS A 219 7.30 -18.02 -21.53
C LYS A 219 6.24 -17.19 -22.27
N LYS A 220 5.51 -17.81 -23.18
CA LYS A 220 4.45 -17.15 -23.94
C LYS A 220 3.27 -16.87 -23.02
N GLU A 221 2.85 -15.63 -22.96
CA GLU A 221 1.63 -15.23 -22.26
C GLU A 221 0.41 -15.67 -23.09
N PRO A 222 -0.62 -16.32 -22.49
CA PRO A 222 -1.87 -16.60 -23.16
C PRO A 222 -2.50 -15.31 -23.73
N PRO A 223 -3.25 -15.39 -24.83
CA PRO A 223 -3.96 -14.22 -25.33
C PRO A 223 -4.96 -13.74 -24.29
N PRO A 224 -5.16 -12.40 -24.18
CA PRO A 224 -6.14 -11.84 -23.26
C PRO A 224 -7.52 -12.40 -23.55
N THR A 225 -8.22 -12.90 -22.53
CA THR A 225 -9.60 -13.36 -22.68
C THR A 225 -10.56 -12.17 -22.60
N PRO A 226 -11.35 -11.89 -23.65
CA PRO A 226 -12.38 -10.87 -23.56
C PRO A 226 -13.43 -11.29 -22.52
N HIS A 227 -13.53 -10.57 -21.42
CA HIS A 227 -14.63 -10.75 -20.48
C HIS A 227 -15.82 -9.93 -20.98
N ALA A 228 -16.75 -10.58 -21.68
CA ALA A 228 -17.92 -9.93 -22.27
C ALA A 228 -18.95 -9.41 -21.23
N ASP A 229 -18.89 -9.89 -19.97
CA ASP A 229 -19.96 -9.71 -18.98
C ASP A 229 -19.53 -8.88 -17.72
N ARG A 230 -18.46 -8.07 -17.78
CA ARG A 230 -18.13 -7.21 -16.64
C ARG A 230 -19.02 -5.98 -16.61
N GLU A 231 -19.62 -5.73 -15.45
CA GLU A 231 -20.33 -4.48 -15.16
C GLU A 231 -19.39 -3.28 -15.29
N PRO A 232 -19.91 -2.09 -15.64
CA PRO A 232 -19.08 -0.86 -15.65
C PRO A 232 -18.45 -0.62 -14.28
N VAL A 233 -17.15 -0.31 -14.24
CA VAL A 233 -16.38 -0.06 -13.00
C VAL A 233 -17.07 0.94 -12.06
N LEU A 234 -17.69 1.98 -12.62
CA LEU A 234 -18.48 2.97 -11.85
C LEU A 234 -19.69 2.34 -11.13
N GLN A 235 -20.29 1.30 -11.70
CA GLN A 235 -21.40 0.60 -11.07
C GLN A 235 -20.92 -0.27 -9.91
N GLU A 236 -19.80 -0.97 -10.08
CA GLU A 236 -19.15 -1.73 -9.01
C GLU A 236 -18.75 -0.85 -7.82
N ILE A 237 -18.15 0.32 -8.10
CA ILE A 237 -17.81 1.30 -7.06
C ILE A 237 -19.05 1.81 -6.34
N ARG A 238 -20.10 2.18 -7.10
CA ARG A 238 -21.36 2.66 -6.51
C ARG A 238 -22.02 1.61 -5.62
N GLU A 239 -21.98 0.35 -6.02
CA GLU A 239 -22.49 -0.77 -5.22
C GLU A 239 -21.66 -0.95 -3.95
N GLY A 240 -20.32 -0.98 -4.06
CA GLY A 240 -19.43 -1.06 -2.91
C GLY A 240 -19.65 0.07 -1.91
N ILE A 241 -19.71 1.33 -2.38
CA ILE A 241 -20.03 2.49 -1.53
C ILE A 241 -21.39 2.32 -0.84
N ARG A 242 -22.42 1.84 -1.57
CA ARG A 242 -23.73 1.61 -0.99
C ARG A 242 -23.68 0.55 0.12
N ILE A 243 -22.94 -0.54 -0.08
CA ILE A 243 -22.77 -1.60 0.93
C ILE A 243 -22.07 -1.03 2.17
N VAL A 244 -20.96 -0.33 1.98
CA VAL A 244 -20.18 0.27 3.07
C VAL A 244 -21.03 1.22 3.91
N PHE A 245 -21.74 2.17 3.27
CA PHE A 245 -22.48 3.19 4.02
C PHE A 245 -23.84 2.71 4.56
N ARG A 246 -24.40 1.60 4.05
CA ARG A 246 -25.59 0.97 4.63
C ARG A 246 -25.30 0.15 5.87
N SER A 247 -24.13 -0.47 5.96
CA SER A 247 -23.73 -1.23 7.14
C SER A 247 -23.19 -0.30 8.23
N PRO A 248 -23.80 -0.24 9.43
CA PRO A 248 -23.29 0.58 10.53
C PRO A 248 -21.84 0.20 10.91
N LEU A 249 -21.50 -1.09 10.82
CA LEU A 249 -20.15 -1.61 11.09
C LEU A 249 -19.14 -1.09 10.06
N LEU A 250 -19.38 -1.35 8.77
CA LEU A 250 -18.47 -0.95 7.69
C LEU A 250 -18.34 0.57 7.57
N ARG A 251 -19.47 1.29 7.77
CA ARG A 251 -19.45 2.76 7.79
C ARG A 251 -18.56 3.30 8.88
N ALA A 252 -18.64 2.73 10.10
CA ALA A 252 -17.79 3.18 11.20
C ALA A 252 -16.31 2.88 10.92
N LEU A 253 -16.00 1.69 10.37
CA LEU A 253 -14.64 1.33 9.97
C LEU A 253 -14.11 2.25 8.85
N ALA A 254 -14.88 2.48 7.80
CA ALA A 254 -14.49 3.37 6.71
C ALA A 254 -14.26 4.82 7.18
N LEU A 255 -15.14 5.35 8.04
CA LEU A 255 -14.98 6.70 8.60
C LEU A 255 -13.78 6.80 9.54
N SER A 256 -13.53 5.78 10.37
CA SER A 256 -12.36 5.76 11.26
C SER A 256 -11.07 5.68 10.45
N HIS A 257 -11.03 4.81 9.43
CA HIS A 257 -9.89 4.69 8.52
C HIS A 257 -9.64 6.02 7.78
N GLY A 258 -10.72 6.66 7.30
CA GLY A 258 -10.63 7.97 6.68
C GLY A 258 -10.07 9.05 7.61
N GLY A 259 -10.47 9.07 8.88
CA GLY A 259 -9.95 10.02 9.87
C GLY A 259 -8.45 9.86 10.15
N THR A 260 -7.96 8.62 10.26
CA THR A 260 -6.52 8.34 10.39
C THR A 260 -5.75 8.67 9.11
N HIS A 261 -6.36 8.47 7.95
CA HIS A 261 -5.77 8.79 6.64
C HIS A 261 -5.63 10.29 6.36
N ILE A 262 -6.45 11.15 6.98
CA ILE A 262 -6.21 12.60 6.97
C ILE A 262 -4.87 12.92 7.64
N LEU A 263 -4.57 12.32 8.80
CA LEU A 263 -3.27 12.48 9.46
C LEU A 263 -2.13 11.92 8.59
N TRP A 264 -2.32 10.77 7.93
CA TRP A 264 -1.32 10.22 7.00
C TRP A 264 -1.05 11.14 5.80
N GLY A 265 -2.07 11.84 5.30
CA GLY A 265 -1.90 12.85 4.26
C GLY A 265 -1.04 14.03 4.74
N ILE A 266 -1.34 14.56 5.93
CA ILE A 266 -0.56 15.63 6.57
C ILE A 266 0.86 15.17 6.87
N PHE A 267 1.03 13.96 7.40
CA PHE A 267 2.34 13.35 7.64
C PHE A 267 3.18 13.30 6.35
N GLY A 268 2.60 12.83 5.26
CA GLY A 268 3.30 12.70 3.97
C GLY A 268 3.77 14.03 3.38
N THR A 269 3.18 15.16 3.78
CA THR A 269 3.58 16.50 3.33
C THR A 269 4.49 17.22 4.31
N SER A 270 4.25 17.08 5.61
CA SER A 270 4.85 17.95 6.63
C SER A 270 5.98 17.30 7.42
N TYR A 271 6.05 15.94 7.47
CA TYR A 271 6.99 15.23 8.34
C TYR A 271 8.46 15.49 7.95
N LEU A 272 8.76 15.41 6.67
CA LEU A 272 10.12 15.60 6.18
C LEU A 272 10.60 17.04 6.39
N LEU A 273 9.74 18.02 6.07
CA LEU A 273 10.01 19.44 6.33
C LEU A 273 10.23 19.69 7.82
N PHE A 274 9.37 19.15 8.67
CA PHE A 274 9.49 19.29 10.12
C PHE A 274 10.83 18.71 10.64
N ALA A 275 11.22 17.55 10.16
CA ALA A 275 12.47 16.91 10.56
C ALA A 275 13.71 17.71 10.11
N ILE A 276 13.67 18.32 8.90
CA ILE A 276 14.78 19.09 8.34
C ILE A 276 14.82 20.51 8.93
N GLU A 277 13.71 21.24 8.87
CA GLU A 277 13.68 22.67 9.17
C GLU A 277 13.57 22.97 10.66
N GLU A 278 12.75 22.23 11.42
CA GLU A 278 12.56 22.48 12.85
C GLU A 278 13.51 21.66 13.72
N LEU A 279 13.77 20.40 13.36
CA LEU A 279 14.64 19.53 14.16
C LEU A 279 16.09 19.50 13.67
N HIS A 280 16.37 20.10 12.50
CA HIS A 280 17.72 20.14 11.88
C HIS A 280 18.36 18.75 11.71
N LEU A 281 17.54 17.73 11.43
CA LEU A 281 18.01 16.36 11.20
C LEU A 281 18.53 16.23 9.77
N ASP A 282 19.64 15.51 9.61
CA ASP A 282 20.15 15.18 8.29
C ASP A 282 19.42 13.98 7.67
N ALA A 283 19.65 13.75 6.37
CA ALA A 283 18.96 12.70 5.62
C ALA A 283 19.25 11.29 6.16
N ALA A 284 20.46 11.05 6.67
CA ALA A 284 20.82 9.75 7.24
C ALA A 284 20.08 9.50 8.56
N ALA A 285 20.00 10.50 9.45
CA ALA A 285 19.24 10.39 10.69
C ALA A 285 17.76 10.14 10.43
N ILE A 286 17.15 10.88 9.49
CA ILE A 286 15.75 10.70 9.10
C ILE A 286 15.54 9.29 8.52
N GLY A 287 16.46 8.81 7.67
CA GLY A 287 16.41 7.45 7.12
C GLY A 287 16.49 6.36 8.20
N VAL A 288 17.36 6.53 9.19
CA VAL A 288 17.48 5.60 10.34
C VAL A 288 16.20 5.62 11.18
N ILE A 289 15.66 6.81 11.49
CA ILE A 289 14.41 6.95 12.24
C ILE A 289 13.26 6.24 11.50
N ALA A 290 13.13 6.46 10.19
CA ALA A 290 12.11 5.79 9.40
C ALA A 290 12.30 4.25 9.35
N ALA A 291 13.54 3.76 9.29
CA ALA A 291 13.82 2.32 9.37
C ALA A 291 13.43 1.71 10.72
N ILE A 292 13.53 2.48 11.82
CA ILE A 292 13.05 2.06 13.15
C ILE A 292 11.54 1.87 13.16
N GLY A 293 10.78 2.63 12.36
CA GLY A 293 9.34 2.45 12.18
C GLY A 293 8.98 1.05 11.70
N GLY A 294 9.82 0.45 10.85
CA GLY A 294 9.67 -0.95 10.46
C GLY A 294 9.72 -1.94 11.63
N ILE A 295 10.59 -1.68 12.60
CA ILE A 295 10.64 -2.48 13.85
C ILE A 295 9.34 -2.28 14.64
N GLY A 296 8.82 -1.04 14.69
CA GLY A 296 7.53 -0.73 15.29
C GLY A 296 6.39 -1.52 14.64
N SER A 297 6.30 -1.52 13.31
CA SER A 297 5.27 -2.26 12.57
C SER A 297 5.36 -3.77 12.78
N LEU A 298 6.57 -4.36 12.82
CA LEU A 298 6.75 -5.77 13.17
C LEU A 298 6.29 -6.08 14.58
N ALA A 299 6.61 -5.22 15.55
CA ALA A 299 6.14 -5.37 16.93
C ALA A 299 4.61 -5.28 16.99
N GLY A 300 3.99 -4.35 16.24
CA GLY A 300 2.54 -4.22 16.12
C GLY A 300 1.88 -5.47 15.55
N SER A 301 2.45 -6.05 14.50
CA SER A 301 1.95 -7.29 13.89
C SER A 301 1.97 -8.47 14.87
N ALA A 302 3.00 -8.56 15.71
CA ALA A 302 3.08 -9.59 16.78
C ALA A 302 2.13 -9.28 17.93
N LEU A 303 1.88 -8.01 18.23
CA LEU A 303 1.02 -7.55 19.32
C LEU A 303 -0.47 -7.68 18.98
N ALA A 304 -0.87 -7.48 17.72
CA ALA A 304 -2.27 -7.50 17.31
C ALA A 304 -3.03 -8.77 17.74
N PRO A 305 -2.56 -10.01 17.46
CA PRO A 305 -3.27 -11.21 17.89
C PRO A 305 -3.32 -11.36 19.42
N ILE A 306 -2.35 -10.82 20.15
CA ILE A 306 -2.33 -10.84 21.62
C ILE A 306 -3.42 -9.91 22.16
N MET A 307 -3.52 -8.70 21.61
CA MET A 307 -4.53 -7.73 22.01
C MET A 307 -5.94 -8.24 21.70
N VAL A 308 -6.15 -8.80 20.49
CA VAL A 308 -7.45 -9.36 20.10
C VAL A 308 -7.86 -10.50 21.04
N ARG A 309 -6.96 -11.41 21.39
CA ARG A 309 -7.26 -12.49 22.34
C ARG A 309 -7.58 -11.99 23.74
N ARG A 310 -6.95 -10.90 24.18
CA ARG A 310 -7.11 -10.39 25.56
C ARG A 310 -8.31 -9.45 25.71
N PHE A 311 -8.57 -8.60 24.72
CA PHE A 311 -9.55 -7.53 24.82
C PHE A 311 -10.73 -7.70 23.86
N GLY A 312 -10.58 -8.51 22.80
CA GLY A 312 -11.51 -8.59 21.68
C GLY A 312 -11.15 -7.63 20.55
N ILE A 313 -11.83 -7.80 19.41
CA ILE A 313 -11.53 -7.06 18.16
C ILE A 313 -11.80 -5.55 18.31
N GLY A 314 -13.00 -5.17 18.73
CA GLY A 314 -13.40 -3.76 18.84
C GLY A 314 -12.56 -2.95 19.80
N PRO A 315 -12.35 -3.41 21.06
CA PRO A 315 -11.42 -2.75 21.96
C PRO A 315 -9.97 -2.69 21.45
N SER A 316 -9.50 -3.68 20.68
CA SER A 316 -8.16 -3.65 20.08
C SER A 316 -8.06 -2.58 18.98
N ILE A 317 -9.11 -2.39 18.17
CA ILE A 317 -9.22 -1.28 17.22
C ILE A 317 -9.15 0.07 17.96
N LEU A 318 -9.92 0.25 19.02
CA LEU A 318 -9.92 1.49 19.82
C LEU A 318 -8.56 1.78 20.43
N LEU A 319 -7.91 0.78 21.05
CA LEU A 319 -6.57 0.93 21.63
C LEU A 319 -5.51 1.19 20.55
N GLY A 320 -5.65 0.59 19.38
CA GLY A 320 -4.78 0.84 18.22
C GLY A 320 -4.87 2.30 17.76
N ILE A 321 -6.09 2.81 17.53
CA ILE A 321 -6.30 4.22 17.13
C ILE A 321 -5.82 5.19 18.22
N LEU A 322 -6.12 4.90 19.48
CA LEU A 322 -5.68 5.73 20.60
C LEU A 322 -4.15 5.78 20.69
N GLY A 323 -3.50 4.61 20.63
CA GLY A 323 -2.05 4.51 20.66
C GLY A 323 -1.39 5.17 19.45
N PHE A 324 -1.96 5.00 18.25
CA PHE A 324 -1.55 5.71 17.04
C PHE A 324 -1.64 7.24 17.22
N THR A 325 -2.76 7.73 17.76
CA THR A 325 -2.96 9.17 18.00
C THR A 325 -1.95 9.71 19.02
N ILE A 326 -1.73 8.99 20.13
CA ILE A 326 -0.76 9.39 21.17
C ILE A 326 0.66 9.34 20.60
N GLY A 327 1.01 8.29 19.86
CA GLY A 327 2.31 8.14 19.22
C GLY A 327 2.61 9.31 18.26
N ASN A 328 1.66 9.63 17.38
CA ASN A 328 1.84 10.74 16.44
C ASN A 328 1.82 12.12 17.11
N ALA A 329 1.24 12.27 18.29
CA ALA A 329 1.34 13.52 19.08
C ALA A 329 2.77 13.83 19.53
N LEU A 330 3.68 12.84 19.57
CA LEU A 330 5.09 13.06 19.86
C LEU A 330 5.76 13.96 18.80
N ILE A 331 5.29 13.95 17.55
CA ILE A 331 5.86 14.77 16.47
C ILE A 331 5.74 16.28 16.82
N PRO A 332 4.54 16.86 16.96
CA PRO A 332 4.44 18.28 17.25
C PRO A 332 4.91 18.67 18.67
N LEU A 333 5.08 17.69 19.56
CA LEU A 333 5.64 17.90 20.90
C LEU A 333 7.18 17.83 20.92
N ALA A 334 7.82 17.38 19.84
CA ALA A 334 9.28 17.31 19.77
C ALA A 334 9.90 18.69 19.96
N PRO A 335 10.87 18.87 20.89
CA PRO A 335 11.48 20.17 21.14
C PRO A 335 12.39 20.58 19.96
N ALA A 336 12.17 21.79 19.45
CA ALA A 336 12.98 22.42 18.43
C ALA A 336 13.93 23.41 19.11
N THR A 337 15.06 22.95 19.60
CA THR A 337 16.08 23.82 20.14
C THR A 337 17.34 23.68 19.30
N GLY A 338 17.85 24.78 18.75
CA GLY A 338 19.06 24.80 17.89
C GLY A 338 20.37 24.42 18.59
N VAL A 339 20.28 23.77 19.75
CA VAL A 339 21.41 23.23 20.51
C VAL A 339 21.49 21.72 20.27
N VAL A 340 22.69 21.14 20.22
CA VAL A 340 22.93 19.71 19.98
C VAL A 340 22.05 18.79 20.84
N MET A 341 21.84 19.16 22.12
CA MET A 341 20.94 18.44 23.03
C MET A 341 19.49 18.44 22.56
N GLY A 342 19.01 19.52 21.94
CA GLY A 342 17.65 19.63 21.42
C GLY A 342 17.43 18.80 20.17
N VAL A 343 18.40 18.75 19.26
CA VAL A 343 18.38 17.89 18.08
C VAL A 343 18.28 16.41 18.49
N ALA A 344 19.11 15.99 19.45
CA ALA A 344 19.08 14.63 19.97
C ALA A 344 17.74 14.31 20.65
N LEU A 345 17.17 15.23 21.42
CA LEU A 345 15.88 15.04 22.07
C LEU A 345 14.74 15.01 21.05
N GLY A 346 14.77 15.87 20.03
CA GLY A 346 13.81 15.82 18.91
C GLY A 346 13.81 14.48 18.20
N ALA A 347 15.00 13.94 17.91
CA ALA A 347 15.14 12.60 17.32
C ALA A 347 14.54 11.50 18.23
N VAL A 348 14.71 11.59 19.55
CA VAL A 348 14.10 10.62 20.51
C VAL A 348 12.57 10.65 20.43
N PHE A 349 11.96 11.83 20.28
CA PHE A 349 10.50 11.92 20.08
C PHE A 349 10.04 11.25 18.79
N LEU A 350 10.78 11.46 17.69
CA LEU A 350 10.45 10.80 16.42
C LEU A 350 10.68 9.29 16.50
N ILE A 351 11.73 8.81 17.15
CA ILE A 351 11.95 7.37 17.40
C ILE A 351 10.80 6.80 18.25
N GLY A 352 10.37 7.50 19.29
CA GLY A 352 9.23 7.11 20.11
C GLY A 352 7.94 7.01 19.30
N GLN A 353 7.70 7.97 18.39
CA GLN A 353 6.57 7.94 17.46
C GLN A 353 6.66 6.70 16.54
N GLN A 354 7.83 6.46 15.93
CA GLN A 354 8.01 5.32 15.03
C GLN A 354 7.85 3.98 15.75
N LEU A 355 8.40 3.82 16.95
CA LEU A 355 8.25 2.56 17.69
C LEU A 355 6.85 2.34 18.23
N PHE A 356 6.26 3.33 18.88
CA PHE A 356 4.97 3.19 19.54
C PHE A 356 3.80 3.49 18.58
N GLY A 357 3.88 4.59 17.84
CA GLY A 357 2.83 5.03 16.92
C GLY A 357 2.62 4.00 15.80
N ASP A 358 3.69 3.56 15.14
CA ASP A 358 3.60 2.59 14.05
C ASP A 358 3.22 1.18 14.53
N SER A 359 3.65 0.79 15.75
CA SER A 359 3.15 -0.45 16.35
C SER A 359 1.63 -0.43 16.54
N MET A 360 1.10 0.67 17.06
CA MET A 360 -0.34 0.81 17.30
C MET A 360 -1.14 1.00 16.01
N ALA A 361 -0.57 1.70 15.01
CA ALA A 361 -1.11 1.77 13.66
C ALA A 361 -1.28 0.37 13.06
N THR A 362 -0.25 -0.46 13.14
CA THR A 362 -0.29 -1.83 12.61
C THR A 362 -1.29 -2.71 13.37
N VAL A 363 -1.40 -2.58 14.70
CA VAL A 363 -2.45 -3.26 15.49
C VAL A 363 -3.83 -2.87 14.96
N TYR A 364 -4.07 -1.58 14.73
CA TYR A 364 -5.33 -1.07 14.20
C TYR A 364 -5.61 -1.64 12.81
N GLU A 365 -4.68 -1.49 11.86
CA GLU A 365 -4.84 -1.90 10.47
C GLU A 365 -5.09 -3.41 10.32
N VAL A 366 -4.27 -4.25 10.98
CA VAL A 366 -4.41 -5.71 10.94
C VAL A 366 -5.76 -6.16 11.50
N THR A 367 -6.18 -5.54 12.62
CA THR A 367 -7.43 -5.91 13.29
C THR A 367 -8.64 -5.46 12.48
N GLU A 368 -8.60 -4.26 11.90
CA GLU A 368 -9.65 -3.69 11.06
C GLU A 368 -9.86 -4.51 9.79
N VAL A 369 -8.77 -4.76 9.03
CA VAL A 369 -8.81 -5.56 7.80
C VAL A 369 -9.37 -6.95 8.07
N SER A 370 -8.94 -7.59 9.17
CA SER A 370 -9.45 -8.92 9.57
C SER A 370 -10.95 -8.88 9.86
N LEU A 371 -11.44 -7.83 10.52
CA LEU A 371 -12.87 -7.68 10.79
C LEU A 371 -13.68 -7.46 9.52
N VAL A 372 -13.20 -6.63 8.59
CA VAL A 372 -13.85 -6.42 7.30
C VAL A 372 -13.95 -7.73 6.52
N GLN A 373 -12.83 -8.47 6.41
CA GLN A 373 -12.80 -9.75 5.70
C GLN A 373 -13.72 -10.80 6.31
N ALA A 374 -13.81 -10.88 7.64
CA ALA A 374 -14.69 -11.82 8.32
C ALA A 374 -16.19 -11.44 8.22
N SER A 375 -16.49 -10.14 8.06
CA SER A 375 -17.86 -9.64 8.06
C SER A 375 -18.51 -9.63 6.66
N VAL A 376 -17.71 -9.63 5.60
CA VAL A 376 -18.16 -9.43 4.21
C VAL A 376 -18.02 -10.72 3.42
N GLY A 377 -19.09 -11.10 2.69
CA GLY A 377 -19.07 -12.29 1.83
C GLY A 377 -18.10 -12.12 0.64
N ASP A 378 -17.44 -13.21 0.26
CA ASP A 378 -16.40 -13.24 -0.80
C ASP A 378 -16.83 -12.57 -2.10
N ARG A 379 -18.12 -12.71 -2.46
CA ARG A 379 -18.70 -12.17 -3.72
C ARG A 379 -18.58 -10.64 -3.80
N VAL A 380 -18.67 -9.94 -2.67
CA VAL A 380 -18.70 -8.46 -2.61
C VAL A 380 -17.48 -7.86 -1.93
N LEU A 381 -16.59 -8.70 -1.35
CA LEU A 381 -15.41 -8.27 -0.62
C LEU A 381 -14.49 -7.37 -1.47
N GLY A 382 -14.27 -7.73 -2.73
CA GLY A 382 -13.46 -6.92 -3.66
C GLY A 382 -14.05 -5.51 -3.88
N ARG A 383 -15.38 -5.40 -4.05
CA ARG A 383 -16.10 -4.12 -4.23
C ARG A 383 -16.04 -3.25 -2.96
N VAL A 384 -16.19 -3.88 -1.79
CA VAL A 384 -16.08 -3.20 -0.50
C VAL A 384 -14.66 -2.67 -0.28
N ASN A 385 -13.63 -3.50 -0.49
CA ASN A 385 -12.24 -3.08 -0.34
C ASN A 385 -11.86 -1.96 -1.31
N ALA A 386 -12.24 -2.06 -2.59
CA ALA A 386 -12.00 -1.01 -3.57
C ALA A 386 -12.65 0.32 -3.17
N SER A 387 -13.87 0.26 -2.60
CA SER A 387 -14.59 1.45 -2.12
C SER A 387 -13.91 2.07 -0.90
N ILE A 388 -13.46 1.26 0.07
CA ILE A 388 -12.72 1.73 1.25
C ILE A 388 -11.41 2.37 0.80
N VAL A 389 -10.61 1.71 -0.04
CA VAL A 389 -9.33 2.24 -0.54
C VAL A 389 -9.54 3.55 -1.31
N THR A 390 -10.53 3.64 -2.18
CA THR A 390 -10.84 4.89 -2.90
C THR A 390 -11.20 6.02 -1.94
N PHE A 391 -12.06 5.73 -0.96
CA PHE A 391 -12.48 6.71 0.05
C PHE A 391 -11.31 7.20 0.90
N THR A 392 -10.46 6.28 1.38
CA THR A 392 -9.30 6.62 2.21
C THR A 392 -8.22 7.36 1.41
N THR A 393 -8.01 7.02 0.14
CA THR A 393 -7.09 7.77 -0.74
C THR A 393 -7.57 9.21 -0.96
N LEU A 394 -8.90 9.42 -1.15
CA LEU A 394 -9.47 10.77 -1.23
C LEU A 394 -9.24 11.58 0.06
N LEU A 395 -9.39 10.95 1.22
CA LEU A 395 -9.14 11.61 2.50
C LEU A 395 -7.64 11.84 2.76
N THR A 396 -6.76 10.95 2.30
CA THR A 396 -5.32 11.18 2.30
C THR A 396 -4.96 12.38 1.42
N LEU A 397 -5.54 12.47 0.22
CA LEU A 397 -5.35 13.62 -0.67
C LEU A 397 -5.85 14.92 -0.02
N PHE A 398 -7.03 14.88 0.59
CA PHE A 398 -7.56 16.02 1.35
C PHE A 398 -6.60 16.41 2.49
N GLY A 399 -6.10 15.43 3.26
CA GLY A 399 -5.12 15.65 4.32
C GLY A 399 -3.81 16.24 3.78
N ALA A 400 -3.33 15.76 2.63
CA ALA A 400 -2.12 16.29 2.00
C ALA A 400 -2.27 17.76 1.60
N ILE A 401 -3.37 18.11 0.93
CA ILE A 401 -3.66 19.49 0.52
C ILE A 401 -3.88 20.39 1.73
N ALA A 402 -4.74 19.98 2.67
CA ALA A 402 -5.01 20.74 3.88
C ALA A 402 -3.73 20.92 4.73
N GLY A 403 -2.93 19.84 4.84
CA GLY A 403 -1.65 19.87 5.54
C GLY A 403 -0.68 20.90 4.96
N GLY A 404 -0.53 20.95 3.64
CA GLY A 404 0.29 21.95 2.97
C GLY A 404 -0.20 23.39 3.24
N ILE A 405 -1.50 23.63 3.07
CA ILE A 405 -2.10 24.97 3.30
C ILE A 405 -1.96 25.39 4.77
N ILE A 406 -2.20 24.49 5.71
CA ILE A 406 -2.09 24.82 7.15
C ILE A 406 -0.63 25.03 7.54
N ALA A 407 0.27 24.17 7.06
CA ALA A 407 1.69 24.29 7.35
C ALA A 407 2.28 25.61 6.83
N GLU A 408 1.89 26.05 5.62
CA GLU A 408 2.31 27.31 5.03
C GLU A 408 1.85 28.53 5.83
N ASN A 409 0.59 28.54 6.30
CA ASN A 409 0.00 29.72 6.92
C ASN A 409 0.14 29.75 8.45
N PHE A 410 0.21 28.58 9.12
CA PHE A 410 0.16 28.43 10.58
C PHE A 410 1.34 27.64 11.15
N GLY A 411 2.24 27.16 10.27
CA GLY A 411 3.41 26.37 10.62
C GLY A 411 3.16 24.85 10.68
N LEU A 412 4.26 24.10 10.58
CA LEU A 412 4.25 22.63 10.47
C LEU A 412 3.59 21.95 11.67
N ARG A 413 3.80 22.46 12.89
CA ARG A 413 3.18 21.90 14.11
C ARG A 413 1.67 22.03 14.11
N ALA A 414 1.14 23.15 13.60
CA ALA A 414 -0.30 23.35 13.50
C ALA A 414 -0.94 22.29 12.56
N ALA A 415 -0.28 21.97 11.44
CA ALA A 415 -0.75 20.93 10.54
C ALA A 415 -0.86 19.56 11.25
N PHE A 416 0.15 19.16 12.03
CA PHE A 416 0.08 17.91 12.80
C PHE A 416 -1.05 17.91 13.84
N TRP A 417 -1.26 19.01 14.56
CA TRP A 417 -2.36 19.10 15.53
C TRP A 417 -3.73 18.94 14.85
N VAL A 418 -3.90 19.52 13.66
CA VAL A 418 -5.13 19.33 12.86
C VAL A 418 -5.27 17.89 12.39
N GLY A 419 -4.19 17.25 11.96
CA GLY A 419 -4.21 15.81 11.61
C GLY A 419 -4.59 14.91 12.79
N LEU A 420 -4.07 15.22 13.98
CA LEU A 420 -4.41 14.52 15.22
C LEU A 420 -5.89 14.67 15.60
N LEU A 421 -6.54 15.80 15.28
CA LEU A 421 -7.99 15.95 15.42
C LEU A 421 -8.73 14.96 14.53
N GLY A 422 -8.26 14.71 13.29
CA GLY A 422 -8.81 13.67 12.41
C GLY A 422 -8.73 12.27 13.03
N ALA A 423 -7.59 11.91 13.59
CA ALA A 423 -7.40 10.64 14.29
C ALA A 423 -8.23 10.55 15.58
N ALA A 424 -8.37 11.64 16.33
CA ALA A 424 -9.24 11.69 17.50
C ALA A 424 -10.73 11.56 17.13
N LEU A 425 -11.16 12.14 16.01
CA LEU A 425 -12.52 11.93 15.48
C LEU A 425 -12.73 10.47 15.06
N ALA A 426 -11.74 9.83 14.45
CA ALA A 426 -11.78 8.40 14.13
C ALA A 426 -12.00 7.55 15.40
N LEU A 427 -11.31 7.86 16.50
CA LEU A 427 -11.50 7.20 17.79
C LEU A 427 -12.94 7.39 18.30
N LEU A 428 -13.49 8.58 18.22
CA LEU A 428 -14.87 8.86 18.64
C LEU A 428 -15.90 8.11 17.77
N VAL A 429 -15.66 8.05 16.45
CA VAL A 429 -16.54 7.29 15.53
C VAL A 429 -16.61 5.82 15.96
N VAL A 430 -15.48 5.18 16.23
CA VAL A 430 -15.45 3.78 16.67
C VAL A 430 -16.06 3.64 18.07
N TRP A 431 -15.78 4.57 18.99
CA TRP A 431 -16.33 4.55 20.35
C TRP A 431 -17.86 4.59 20.38
N PHE A 432 -18.49 5.39 19.53
CA PHE A 432 -19.96 5.51 19.45
C PHE A 432 -20.60 4.53 18.45
N SER A 433 -19.83 3.63 17.86
CA SER A 433 -20.31 2.65 16.89
C SER A 433 -20.51 1.24 17.48
N PRO A 434 -21.18 0.33 16.76
CA PRO A 434 -21.27 -1.06 17.14
C PRO A 434 -19.89 -1.76 17.22
N VAL A 435 -18.87 -1.26 16.51
CA VAL A 435 -17.52 -1.85 16.45
C VAL A 435 -16.94 -2.10 17.84
N ARG A 436 -17.10 -1.17 18.77
CA ARG A 436 -16.54 -1.30 20.15
C ARG A 436 -16.97 -2.55 20.89
N HIS A 437 -18.14 -3.12 20.55
CA HIS A 437 -18.71 -4.27 21.23
C HIS A 437 -18.33 -5.60 20.56
N VAL A 438 -17.71 -5.58 19.39
CA VAL A 438 -17.28 -6.78 18.68
C VAL A 438 -16.11 -7.41 19.42
N ARG A 439 -16.34 -8.60 20.00
CA ARG A 439 -15.29 -9.37 20.67
C ARG A 439 -14.62 -10.38 19.76
N ASP A 440 -15.44 -11.10 19.00
CA ASP A 440 -14.99 -12.17 18.12
C ASP A 440 -15.39 -11.88 16.66
N ALA A 441 -14.63 -12.42 15.73
CA ALA A 441 -14.99 -12.35 14.32
C ALA A 441 -16.24 -13.18 14.06
N PRO A 442 -17.19 -12.71 13.21
CA PRO A 442 -18.35 -13.50 12.86
C PRO A 442 -17.92 -14.79 12.17
N LEU A 443 -18.50 -15.93 12.59
CA LEU A 443 -18.20 -17.25 12.01
C LEU A 443 -18.74 -17.39 10.57
N VAL A 444 -19.74 -16.59 10.23
CA VAL A 444 -20.33 -16.53 8.89
C VAL A 444 -20.44 -15.05 8.50
N PRO A 445 -20.04 -14.68 7.28
CA PRO A 445 -20.20 -13.31 6.80
C PRO A 445 -21.68 -12.91 6.85
N ASN A 446 -21.97 -11.74 7.40
CA ASN A 446 -23.34 -11.25 7.57
C ASN A 446 -23.70 -10.08 6.65
N ILE A 447 -22.79 -9.72 5.73
CA ILE A 447 -22.97 -8.61 4.79
C ILE A 447 -22.79 -9.10 3.36
N GLY A 448 -23.76 -8.79 2.49
CA GLY A 448 -23.71 -9.16 1.07
C GLY A 448 -24.16 -10.58 0.74
N MET A 449 -24.87 -11.27 1.64
CA MET A 449 -25.45 -12.58 1.39
C MET A 449 -26.83 -12.43 0.68
N PRO A 450 -27.23 -13.40 -0.17
CA PRO A 450 -28.56 -13.38 -0.77
C PRO A 450 -29.63 -13.48 0.33
N GLY A 451 -30.44 -12.45 0.50
CA GLY A 451 -31.51 -12.41 1.50
C GLY A 451 -31.26 -11.47 2.69
N ASP A 452 -30.22 -10.66 2.66
CA ASP A 452 -29.89 -9.68 3.71
C ASP A 452 -31.04 -8.67 3.94
N THR A 453 -32.00 -9.06 4.74
CA THR A 453 -32.73 -8.16 5.63
C THR A 453 -31.97 -8.18 6.94
N MET A 454 -31.12 -7.18 7.20
CA MET A 454 -30.35 -7.11 8.44
C MET A 454 -31.24 -7.34 9.66
N PRO A 455 -30.99 -8.34 10.52
CA PRO A 455 -31.48 -8.26 11.87
C PRO A 455 -30.59 -7.27 12.61
N ILE A 456 -31.14 -6.14 12.99
CA ILE A 456 -30.65 -5.34 14.10
C ILE A 456 -30.89 -6.21 15.33
N THR A 457 -29.90 -6.97 15.75
CA THR A 457 -29.95 -7.61 17.07
C THR A 457 -29.41 -6.60 18.08
N GLU A 458 -30.30 -6.28 19.02
CA GLU A 458 -30.10 -5.51 20.26
C GLU A 458 -28.87 -5.88 21.08
#